data_dfc34946df362c8acf6de147a949ec93
#
_entry.id   dfc34946df362c8acf6de147a949ec93
#
_cell.length_a   1.000
_cell.length_b   1.000
_cell.length_c   1.000
_cell.angle_alpha   90.00
_cell.angle_beta   90.00
_cell.angle_gamma   90.00
#
_symmetry.space_group_name_H-M   'P 1'
#
loop_
_entity.id
_entity.type
_entity.pdbx_description
1 polymer ?
#
loop_
_entity_poly.entity_id
_entity_poly.type
_entity_poly.pdbx_seq_one_letter_code
_entity_poly.pdbx_strand_id
1 'polypeptide(L)'
;MKELEILLNRRWILKSEDKELYYRVRDAVGEIRKYVTDKLGCQIIDNSLLIKLEKIPVIPEQFMGIGQFSSKEEYVYLCILLMFLEDKDAQEQFILSQLTEYMTAVMPGEITDWTLYNNRRKLIRVLRYTVEQGMVRVTDGTDDVFMDDAGGEVLYENTGASKYFMRNFSRDIMEYTKPEDFRESEWFEVDEDRGLARRHRVYKRLLFAPAVYRDCLLYTSDAADDLIGV
;
A
#
# COMPACT_ATOMS: atom_id res chain seq x y z
N MET A 1 -8.22 19.63 10.73
CA MET A 1 -9.16 18.53 10.34
C MET A 1 -9.22 18.27 8.83
N LYS A 2 -9.14 19.29 7.96
CA LYS A 2 -9.06 19.09 6.50
C LYS A 2 -7.82 18.29 6.08
N GLU A 3 -6.71 18.51 6.73
CA GLU A 3 -5.44 17.82 6.47
C GLU A 3 -5.51 16.32 6.82
N LEU A 4 -6.24 15.95 7.89
CA LEU A 4 -6.52 14.55 8.21
C LEU A 4 -7.39 13.90 7.12
N GLU A 5 -8.42 14.59 6.63
CA GLU A 5 -9.26 14.10 5.54
C GLU A 5 -8.43 13.82 4.27
N ILE A 6 -7.47 14.69 3.95
CA ILE A 6 -6.55 14.47 2.83
C ILE A 6 -5.72 13.20 3.05
N LEU A 7 -5.15 13.00 4.25
CA LEU A 7 -4.37 11.80 4.57
C LEU A 7 -5.22 10.51 4.58
N LEU A 8 -6.51 10.60 4.94
CA LEU A 8 -7.43 9.48 4.87
C LEU A 8 -7.74 9.08 3.41
N ASN A 9 -7.89 10.06 2.52
CA ASN A 9 -8.28 9.84 1.13
C ASN A 9 -7.11 9.54 0.18
N ARG A 10 -5.89 9.94 0.53
CA ARG A 10 -4.70 9.70 -0.29
C ARG A 10 -3.83 8.63 0.32
N ARG A 11 -3.09 7.89 -0.51
CA ARG A 11 -2.08 6.92 -0.03
C ARG A 11 -0.98 7.64 0.74
N TRP A 12 -0.44 8.68 0.14
CA TRP A 12 0.58 9.58 0.68
C TRP A 12 0.52 10.95 0.00
N ILE A 13 1.32 11.86 0.48
CA ILE A 13 1.56 13.16 -0.13
C ILE A 13 3.04 13.23 -0.44
N LEU A 14 3.39 13.21 -1.73
CA LEU A 14 4.77 13.34 -2.19
C LEU A 14 5.16 14.80 -2.29
N LYS A 15 6.28 15.17 -1.67
CA LYS A 15 6.80 16.54 -1.75
C LYS A 15 7.15 16.97 -3.17
N SER A 16 7.56 16.02 -4.02
CA SER A 16 7.91 16.27 -5.42
C SER A 16 6.71 16.59 -6.31
N GLU A 17 5.51 16.13 -5.94
CA GLU A 17 4.28 16.35 -6.71
C GLU A 17 3.55 17.63 -6.28
N ASP A 18 3.40 17.83 -4.96
CA ASP A 18 2.68 18.97 -4.40
C ASP A 18 3.40 19.50 -3.14
N LYS A 19 4.36 20.39 -3.37
CA LYS A 19 5.18 20.97 -2.32
C LYS A 19 4.38 21.82 -1.34
N GLU A 20 3.37 22.53 -1.82
CA GLU A 20 2.52 23.39 -0.98
C GLU A 20 1.66 22.54 -0.05
N LEU A 21 0.97 21.54 -0.60
CA LEU A 21 0.18 20.59 0.17
C LEU A 21 1.03 19.83 1.18
N TYR A 22 2.23 19.40 0.78
CA TYR A 22 3.14 18.69 1.66
C TYR A 22 3.47 19.52 2.91
N TYR A 23 3.87 20.79 2.76
CA TYR A 23 4.22 21.63 3.91
C TYR A 23 3.00 21.96 4.76
N ARG A 24 1.85 22.27 4.13
CA ARG A 24 0.61 22.52 4.85
C ARG A 24 0.19 21.34 5.73
N VAL A 25 0.27 20.12 5.20
CA VAL A 25 -0.06 18.92 5.98
C VAL A 25 1.01 18.65 7.04
N ARG A 26 2.28 18.87 6.73
CA ARG A 26 3.39 18.69 7.67
C ARG A 26 3.26 19.57 8.90
N ASP A 27 2.84 20.81 8.75
CA ASP A 27 2.61 21.73 9.86
C ASP A 27 1.50 21.22 10.80
N ALA A 28 0.51 20.51 10.26
CA ALA A 28 -0.60 19.93 11.02
C ALA A 28 -0.30 18.52 11.59
N VAL A 29 0.81 17.86 11.18
CA VAL A 29 1.12 16.46 11.55
C VAL A 29 1.13 16.25 13.07
N GLY A 30 1.62 17.22 13.85
CA GLY A 30 1.71 17.10 15.32
C GLY A 30 0.34 16.87 15.98
N GLU A 31 -0.68 17.62 15.57
CA GLU A 31 -2.04 17.47 16.08
C GLU A 31 -2.71 16.20 15.54
N ILE A 32 -2.55 15.95 14.23
CA ILE A 32 -3.10 14.77 13.57
C ILE A 32 -2.54 13.50 14.21
N ARG A 33 -1.24 13.44 14.47
CA ARG A 33 -0.56 12.29 15.09
C ARG A 33 -1.19 11.93 16.43
N LYS A 34 -1.44 12.90 17.30
CA LYS A 34 -2.10 12.67 18.60
C LYS A 34 -3.47 12.01 18.40
N TYR A 35 -4.26 12.55 17.48
CA TYR A 35 -5.60 12.03 17.20
C TYR A 35 -5.55 10.59 16.64
N VAL A 36 -4.75 10.34 15.60
CA VAL A 36 -4.73 9.03 14.93
C VAL A 36 -4.11 7.95 15.81
N THR A 37 -3.11 8.29 16.65
CA THR A 37 -2.54 7.33 17.61
C THR A 37 -3.56 6.99 18.70
N ASP A 38 -4.21 8.00 19.31
CA ASP A 38 -5.19 7.75 20.37
C ASP A 38 -6.45 7.04 19.87
N LYS A 39 -6.99 7.44 18.72
CA LYS A 39 -8.28 6.92 18.23
C LYS A 39 -8.15 5.69 17.34
N LEU A 40 -7.12 5.63 16.53
CA LEU A 40 -6.97 4.62 15.48
C LEU A 40 -5.83 3.62 15.76
N GLY A 41 -4.90 3.94 16.65
CA GLY A 41 -3.66 3.19 16.77
C GLY A 41 -2.84 3.17 15.47
N CYS A 42 -2.98 4.20 14.64
CA CYS A 42 -2.28 4.31 13.37
C CYS A 42 -1.03 5.17 13.50
N GLN A 43 -0.04 4.90 12.66
CA GLN A 43 1.20 5.66 12.59
C GLN A 43 1.18 6.63 11.41
N ILE A 44 1.92 7.74 11.56
CA ILE A 44 2.21 8.66 10.46
C ILE A 44 3.70 8.62 10.17
N ILE A 45 4.03 8.27 8.94
CA ILE A 45 5.36 8.43 8.37
C ILE A 45 5.46 9.87 7.86
N ASP A 46 6.44 10.62 8.36
CA ASP A 46 6.72 11.99 7.98
C ASP A 46 8.23 12.14 7.80
N ASN A 47 8.67 12.32 6.56
CA ASN A 47 10.07 12.48 6.20
C ASN A 47 10.23 13.48 5.05
N SER A 48 11.44 13.68 4.57
CA SER A 48 11.75 14.66 3.50
C SER A 48 11.13 14.34 2.14
N LEU A 49 10.67 13.10 1.92
CA LEU A 49 10.12 12.62 0.66
C LEU A 49 8.58 12.71 0.64
N LEU A 50 7.95 12.22 1.72
CA LEU A 50 6.50 12.06 1.78
C LEU A 50 5.92 12.16 3.20
N ILE A 51 4.59 12.33 3.25
CA ILE A 51 3.78 12.13 4.45
C ILE A 51 2.75 11.05 4.16
N LYS A 52 2.70 10.00 4.98
CA LYS A 52 1.79 8.86 4.84
C LYS A 52 1.13 8.53 6.17
N LEU A 53 -0.18 8.40 6.16
CA LEU A 53 -0.91 7.75 7.25
C LEU A 53 -0.99 6.25 6.95
N GLU A 54 -0.48 5.42 7.85
CA GLU A 54 -0.57 3.96 7.74
C GLU A 54 -1.99 3.50 8.08
N LYS A 55 -2.79 3.31 7.03
CA LYS A 55 -4.21 2.92 7.15
C LYS A 55 -4.33 1.41 7.10
N ILE A 56 -4.34 0.79 8.27
CA ILE A 56 -4.51 -0.65 8.40
C ILE A 56 -5.94 -0.92 8.85
N PRO A 57 -6.79 -1.50 7.99
CA PRO A 57 -8.17 -1.78 8.34
C PRO A 57 -8.26 -2.93 9.36
N VAL A 58 -9.33 -2.96 10.13
CA VAL A 58 -9.60 -4.05 11.07
C VAL A 58 -9.77 -5.38 10.34
N ILE A 59 -10.52 -5.35 9.25
CA ILE A 59 -10.75 -6.50 8.38
C ILE A 59 -10.53 -6.02 6.94
N PRO A 60 -9.64 -6.65 6.17
CA PRO A 60 -9.49 -6.32 4.76
C PRO A 60 -10.76 -6.71 3.99
N GLU A 61 -11.26 -5.80 3.18
CA GLU A 61 -12.42 -6.01 2.32
C GLU A 61 -12.04 -5.86 0.85
N GLN A 62 -12.80 -6.48 -0.04
CA GLN A 62 -12.50 -6.53 -1.47
C GLN A 62 -12.31 -5.14 -2.09
N PHE A 63 -13.11 -4.15 -1.69
CA PHE A 63 -13.03 -2.79 -2.21
C PHE A 63 -11.74 -2.04 -1.79
N MET A 64 -11.00 -2.56 -0.81
CA MET A 64 -9.72 -1.98 -0.35
C MET A 64 -8.55 -2.39 -1.22
N GLY A 65 -8.74 -3.30 -2.17
CA GLY A 65 -7.75 -3.67 -3.16
C GLY A 65 -7.45 -2.55 -4.15
N ILE A 66 -6.48 -2.80 -5.04
CA ILE A 66 -6.14 -1.88 -6.13
C ILE A 66 -7.21 -2.02 -7.20
N GLY A 67 -8.09 -1.01 -7.33
CA GLY A 67 -9.25 -1.07 -8.23
C GLY A 67 -8.91 -1.20 -9.71
N GLN A 68 -7.70 -0.82 -10.11
CA GLN A 68 -7.21 -0.96 -11.48
C GLN A 68 -6.79 -2.40 -11.82
N PHE A 69 -6.50 -3.24 -10.80
CA PHE A 69 -6.04 -4.60 -11.00
C PHE A 69 -7.22 -5.55 -11.18
N SER A 70 -7.14 -6.40 -12.17
CA SER A 70 -8.19 -7.37 -12.55
C SER A 70 -7.78 -8.81 -12.27
N SER A 71 -6.52 -9.07 -11.94
CA SER A 71 -5.99 -10.42 -11.77
C SER A 71 -4.94 -10.51 -10.66
N LYS A 72 -4.70 -11.73 -10.16
CA LYS A 72 -3.69 -12.00 -9.13
C LYS A 72 -2.26 -11.77 -9.64
N GLU A 73 -2.03 -12.01 -10.91
CA GLU A 73 -0.72 -11.83 -11.54
C GLU A 73 -0.26 -10.36 -11.49
N GLU A 74 -1.18 -9.41 -11.56
CA GLU A 74 -0.87 -7.98 -11.43
C GLU A 74 -0.34 -7.64 -10.04
N TYR A 75 -0.87 -8.27 -8.99
CA TYR A 75 -0.30 -8.13 -7.63
C TYR A 75 1.07 -8.79 -7.52
N VAL A 76 1.28 -9.95 -8.17
CA VAL A 76 2.59 -10.60 -8.22
C VAL A 76 3.60 -9.70 -8.94
N TYR A 77 3.24 -9.14 -10.09
CA TYR A 77 4.11 -8.20 -10.80
C TYR A 77 4.44 -6.97 -9.95
N LEU A 78 3.46 -6.41 -9.23
CA LEU A 78 3.71 -5.31 -8.31
C LEU A 78 4.70 -5.70 -7.20
N CYS A 79 4.55 -6.86 -6.59
CA CYS A 79 5.49 -7.34 -5.56
C CYS A 79 6.92 -7.48 -6.12
N ILE A 80 7.08 -8.09 -7.29
CA ILE A 80 8.41 -8.26 -7.92
C ILE A 80 9.00 -6.89 -8.31
N LEU A 81 8.18 -5.98 -8.83
CA LEU A 81 8.62 -4.60 -9.12
C LEU A 81 9.08 -3.87 -7.86
N LEU A 82 8.36 -4.00 -6.74
CA LEU A 82 8.79 -3.41 -5.46
C LEU A 82 10.13 -4.01 -4.98
N MET A 83 10.34 -5.31 -5.13
CA MET A 83 11.63 -5.96 -4.84
C MET A 83 12.74 -5.40 -5.73
N PHE A 84 12.49 -5.25 -7.04
CA PHE A 84 13.44 -4.66 -7.98
C PHE A 84 13.81 -3.22 -7.62
N LEU A 85 12.82 -2.41 -7.18
CA LEU A 85 13.03 -1.02 -6.78
C LEU A 85 13.71 -0.88 -5.40
N GLU A 86 13.64 -1.90 -4.54
CA GLU A 86 14.31 -1.87 -3.23
C GLU A 86 15.83 -1.87 -3.36
N ASP A 87 16.35 -2.59 -4.37
CA ASP A 87 17.77 -2.67 -4.67
C ASP A 87 18.32 -1.42 -5.40
N LYS A 88 17.44 -0.45 -5.73
CA LYS A 88 17.80 0.76 -6.48
C LYS A 88 17.78 2.00 -5.61
N ASP A 89 18.77 2.86 -5.82
CA ASP A 89 18.81 4.17 -5.20
C ASP A 89 17.70 5.09 -5.72
N ALA A 90 17.34 6.08 -4.90
CA ALA A 90 16.46 7.15 -5.37
C ALA A 90 17.12 7.93 -6.52
N GLN A 91 16.37 8.23 -7.58
CA GLN A 91 16.81 8.86 -8.84
C GLN A 91 17.63 7.92 -9.75
N GLU A 92 17.81 6.65 -9.38
CA GLU A 92 18.40 5.66 -10.27
C GLU A 92 17.44 5.34 -11.42
N GLN A 93 17.97 5.35 -12.63
CA GLN A 93 17.20 5.05 -13.83
C GLN A 93 17.36 3.57 -14.22
N PHE A 94 16.32 3.04 -14.83
CA PHE A 94 16.31 1.69 -15.38
C PHE A 94 15.42 1.63 -16.63
N ILE A 95 15.76 0.71 -17.53
CA ILE A 95 14.96 0.44 -18.72
C ILE A 95 14.02 -0.75 -18.49
N LEU A 96 12.95 -0.80 -19.26
CA LEU A 96 11.91 -1.83 -19.13
C LEU A 96 12.45 -3.24 -19.28
N SER A 97 13.42 -3.48 -20.19
CA SER A 97 14.07 -4.78 -20.38
C SER A 97 14.75 -5.29 -19.11
N GLN A 98 15.44 -4.43 -18.35
CA GLN A 98 16.07 -4.80 -17.08
C GLN A 98 15.02 -5.32 -16.08
N LEU A 99 13.86 -4.68 -16.01
CA LEU A 99 12.77 -5.13 -15.15
C LEU A 99 12.20 -6.49 -15.61
N THR A 100 11.94 -6.65 -16.91
CA THR A 100 11.36 -7.89 -17.44
C THR A 100 12.32 -9.08 -17.31
N GLU A 101 13.62 -8.84 -17.50
CA GLU A 101 14.67 -9.84 -17.23
C GLU A 101 14.70 -10.25 -15.76
N TYR A 102 14.69 -9.26 -14.84
CA TYR A 102 14.62 -9.52 -13.41
C TYR A 102 13.38 -10.32 -13.02
N MET A 103 12.20 -9.92 -13.52
CA MET A 103 10.94 -10.64 -13.25
C MET A 103 11.00 -12.08 -13.74
N THR A 104 11.58 -12.32 -14.91
CA THR A 104 11.75 -13.67 -15.48
C THR A 104 12.73 -14.51 -14.65
N ALA A 105 13.78 -13.90 -14.12
CA ALA A 105 14.75 -14.58 -13.26
C ALA A 105 14.16 -14.96 -11.89
N VAL A 106 13.37 -14.06 -11.29
CA VAL A 106 12.75 -14.28 -9.97
C VAL A 106 11.61 -15.30 -10.06
N MET A 107 10.80 -15.24 -11.11
CA MET A 107 9.61 -16.07 -11.29
C MET A 107 9.50 -16.61 -12.71
N PRO A 108 10.34 -17.58 -13.08
CA PRO A 108 10.28 -18.16 -14.43
C PRO A 108 8.96 -18.92 -14.63
N GLY A 109 8.33 -18.73 -15.79
CA GLY A 109 7.11 -19.45 -16.12
C GLY A 109 6.21 -18.71 -17.08
N GLU A 110 4.99 -19.24 -17.24
CA GLU A 110 4.02 -18.71 -18.19
C GLU A 110 3.64 -17.25 -17.93
N ILE A 111 3.60 -16.83 -16.67
CA ILE A 111 3.24 -15.44 -16.32
C ILE A 111 4.30 -14.42 -16.71
N THR A 112 5.56 -14.84 -16.90
CA THR A 112 6.68 -13.99 -17.34
C THR A 112 7.09 -14.27 -18.79
N ASP A 113 6.23 -14.93 -19.56
CA ASP A 113 6.37 -15.02 -21.01
C ASP A 113 5.91 -13.70 -21.66
N TRP A 114 6.85 -12.85 -21.98
CA TRP A 114 6.59 -11.53 -22.57
C TRP A 114 6.25 -11.58 -24.06
N THR A 115 6.29 -12.72 -24.70
CA THR A 115 5.76 -12.90 -26.05
C THR A 115 4.21 -12.81 -26.06
N LEU A 116 3.59 -13.13 -24.93
CA LEU A 116 2.15 -13.07 -24.74
C LEU A 116 1.68 -11.63 -24.49
N TYR A 117 0.87 -11.11 -25.40
CA TYR A 117 0.27 -9.77 -25.29
C TYR A 117 -0.44 -9.52 -23.95
N ASN A 118 -1.15 -10.52 -23.43
CA ASN A 118 -1.88 -10.38 -22.17
C ASN A 118 -0.96 -10.12 -20.97
N ASN A 119 0.22 -10.75 -20.94
CA ASN A 119 1.21 -10.53 -19.88
C ASN A 119 1.81 -9.13 -19.96
N ARG A 120 2.16 -8.67 -21.17
CA ARG A 120 2.63 -7.29 -21.40
C ARG A 120 1.59 -6.28 -20.95
N ARG A 121 0.32 -6.47 -21.31
CA ARG A 121 -0.79 -5.59 -20.91
C ARG A 121 -0.95 -5.50 -19.40
N LYS A 122 -0.83 -6.64 -18.68
CA LYS A 122 -0.88 -6.67 -17.22
C LYS A 122 0.29 -5.90 -16.61
N LEU A 123 1.51 -6.11 -17.10
CA LEU A 123 2.71 -5.41 -16.62
C LEU A 123 2.59 -3.90 -16.84
N ILE A 124 2.17 -3.46 -18.01
CA ILE A 124 1.96 -2.02 -18.30
C ILE A 124 0.91 -1.42 -17.36
N ARG A 125 -0.15 -2.14 -17.02
CA ARG A 125 -1.14 -1.65 -16.04
C ARG A 125 -0.51 -1.46 -14.65
N VAL A 126 0.35 -2.38 -14.22
CA VAL A 126 1.09 -2.26 -12.97
C VAL A 126 2.05 -1.07 -13.03
N LEU A 127 2.81 -0.89 -14.11
CA LEU A 127 3.71 0.24 -14.28
C LEU A 127 2.95 1.57 -14.26
N ARG A 128 1.85 1.70 -14.97
CA ARG A 128 0.99 2.90 -14.93
C ARG A 128 0.50 3.21 -13.52
N TYR A 129 0.07 2.18 -12.80
CA TYR A 129 -0.31 2.34 -11.39
C TYR A 129 0.85 2.87 -10.56
N THR A 130 2.08 2.34 -10.74
CA THR A 130 3.24 2.81 -9.97
C THR A 130 3.67 4.23 -10.34
N VAL A 131 3.50 4.63 -11.60
CA VAL A 131 3.68 6.03 -12.05
C VAL A 131 2.63 6.94 -11.42
N GLU A 132 1.35 6.57 -11.45
CA GLU A 132 0.26 7.34 -10.84
C GLU A 132 0.42 7.48 -9.31
N GLN A 133 1.03 6.48 -8.67
CA GLN A 133 1.36 6.56 -7.24
C GLN A 133 2.66 7.31 -6.97
N GLY A 134 3.39 7.74 -8.01
CA GLY A 134 4.65 8.47 -7.89
C GLY A 134 5.81 7.62 -7.36
N MET A 135 5.74 6.29 -7.44
CA MET A 135 6.83 5.37 -7.07
C MET A 135 7.94 5.35 -8.11
N VAL A 136 7.55 5.45 -9.37
CA VAL A 136 8.46 5.61 -10.50
C VAL A 136 8.00 6.77 -11.38
N ARG A 137 8.90 7.30 -12.17
CA ARG A 137 8.65 8.35 -13.15
C ARG A 137 9.11 7.90 -14.52
N VAL A 138 8.32 8.14 -15.55
CA VAL A 138 8.75 7.95 -16.94
C VAL A 138 9.69 9.10 -17.31
N THR A 139 10.87 8.79 -17.75
CA THR A 139 11.88 9.77 -18.17
C THR A 139 11.95 9.88 -19.69
N ASP A 140 11.79 8.75 -20.39
CA ASP A 140 11.76 8.71 -21.86
C ASP A 140 10.96 7.49 -22.35
N GLY A 141 10.36 7.62 -23.53
CA GLY A 141 9.52 6.58 -24.13
C GLY A 141 8.07 6.61 -23.70
N THR A 142 7.29 5.66 -24.23
CA THR A 142 5.88 5.45 -23.89
C THR A 142 5.59 3.98 -23.68
N ASP A 143 4.75 3.66 -22.72
CA ASP A 143 4.37 2.29 -22.38
C ASP A 143 3.69 1.53 -23.52
N ASP A 144 3.06 2.25 -24.45
CA ASP A 144 2.33 1.66 -25.57
C ASP A 144 3.25 0.87 -26.52
N VAL A 145 4.51 1.30 -26.66
CA VAL A 145 5.49 0.62 -27.51
C VAL A 145 5.70 -0.83 -27.04
N PHE A 146 5.81 -1.06 -25.75
CA PHE A 146 5.99 -2.41 -25.20
C PHE A 146 4.73 -3.27 -25.31
N MET A 147 3.53 -2.66 -25.32
CA MET A 147 2.30 -3.42 -25.56
C MET A 147 2.28 -4.06 -26.95
N ASP A 148 2.74 -3.32 -27.95
CA ASP A 148 2.73 -3.75 -29.34
C ASP A 148 3.91 -4.65 -29.68
N ASP A 149 5.10 -4.32 -29.17
CA ASP A 149 6.34 -5.05 -29.39
C ASP A 149 7.06 -5.34 -28.05
N ALA A 150 7.38 -6.62 -27.81
CA ALA A 150 8.12 -7.04 -26.61
C ALA A 150 9.55 -6.44 -26.52
N GLY A 151 10.08 -5.92 -27.62
CA GLY A 151 11.34 -5.20 -27.68
C GLY A 151 11.24 -3.69 -27.42
N GLY A 152 10.04 -3.17 -27.19
CA GLY A 152 9.83 -1.76 -26.89
C GLY A 152 10.50 -1.33 -25.58
N GLU A 153 11.27 -0.24 -25.61
CA GLU A 153 11.98 0.26 -24.43
C GLU A 153 11.36 1.53 -23.89
N VAL A 154 11.32 1.60 -22.57
CA VAL A 154 10.89 2.79 -21.80
C VAL A 154 11.90 3.00 -20.68
N LEU A 155 12.30 4.26 -20.48
CA LEU A 155 13.20 4.65 -19.41
C LEU A 155 12.42 5.17 -18.21
N TYR A 156 12.59 4.52 -17.08
CA TYR A 156 12.00 4.88 -15.80
C TYR A 156 13.04 5.39 -14.81
N GLU A 157 12.60 6.18 -13.85
CA GLU A 157 13.39 6.66 -12.71
C GLU A 157 12.72 6.22 -11.41
N ASN A 158 13.47 5.61 -10.49
CA ASN A 158 13.01 5.30 -9.13
C ASN A 158 12.92 6.59 -8.31
N THR A 159 11.76 6.89 -7.73
CA THR A 159 11.60 8.07 -6.86
C THR A 159 12.02 7.81 -5.40
N GLY A 160 12.18 6.55 -5.02
CA GLY A 160 12.41 6.11 -3.64
C GLY A 160 11.13 6.00 -2.80
N ALA A 161 9.96 6.36 -3.34
CA ALA A 161 8.69 6.24 -2.62
C ALA A 161 8.21 4.80 -2.46
N SER A 162 8.66 3.89 -3.34
CA SER A 162 8.36 2.45 -3.30
C SER A 162 8.66 1.81 -1.95
N LYS A 163 9.72 2.23 -1.27
CA LYS A 163 10.13 1.76 0.09
C LYS A 163 9.05 1.97 1.16
N TYR A 164 8.16 2.93 0.94
CA TYR A 164 7.05 3.23 1.85
C TYR A 164 5.71 2.64 1.40
N PHE A 165 5.69 1.85 0.32
CA PHE A 165 4.45 1.28 -0.20
C PHE A 165 3.93 0.18 0.73
N MET A 166 4.78 -0.78 1.06
CA MET A 166 4.46 -1.82 2.02
C MET A 166 4.50 -1.26 3.44
N ARG A 167 3.74 -1.89 4.33
CA ARG A 167 3.84 -1.63 5.77
C ARG A 167 4.96 -2.45 6.39
N ASN A 168 5.43 -2.02 7.53
CA ASN A 168 6.24 -2.89 8.37
C ASN A 168 5.34 -3.95 9.03
N PHE A 169 5.77 -5.20 8.98
CA PHE A 169 5.13 -6.29 9.68
C PHE A 169 5.81 -6.49 11.03
N SER A 170 5.04 -6.81 12.07
CA SER A 170 5.56 -7.07 13.42
C SER A 170 6.35 -8.37 13.51
N ARG A 171 6.11 -9.30 12.58
CA ARG A 171 6.80 -10.58 12.45
C ARG A 171 7.42 -10.72 11.08
N ASP A 172 8.36 -11.66 10.94
CA ASP A 172 8.87 -12.02 9.62
C ASP A 172 7.71 -12.48 8.72
N ILE A 173 7.63 -11.89 7.53
CA ILE A 173 6.57 -12.20 6.56
C ILE A 173 6.55 -13.68 6.18
N MET A 174 7.68 -14.38 6.27
CA MET A 174 7.80 -15.81 6.00
C MET A 174 7.14 -16.70 7.06
N GLU A 175 6.83 -16.15 8.24
CA GLU A 175 6.07 -16.84 9.28
C GLU A 175 4.56 -16.88 9.01
N TYR A 176 4.08 -16.04 8.11
CA TYR A 176 2.65 -16.00 7.74
C TYR A 176 2.37 -17.12 6.73
N THR A 177 1.57 -18.09 7.13
CA THR A 177 1.20 -19.24 6.30
C THR A 177 -0.22 -19.17 5.76
N LYS A 178 -1.08 -18.38 6.40
CA LYS A 178 -2.51 -18.24 6.08
C LYS A 178 -2.91 -16.77 6.09
N PRO A 179 -3.96 -16.37 5.36
CA PRO A 179 -4.49 -15.00 5.39
C PRO A 179 -4.91 -14.54 6.79
N GLU A 180 -5.31 -15.48 7.66
CA GLU A 180 -5.72 -15.21 9.04
C GLU A 180 -4.55 -14.72 9.90
N ASP A 181 -3.34 -15.24 9.66
CA ASP A 181 -2.13 -14.87 10.41
C ASP A 181 -1.85 -13.36 10.30
N PHE A 182 -2.19 -12.72 9.16
CA PHE A 182 -2.07 -11.27 8.99
C PHE A 182 -3.06 -10.46 9.85
N ARG A 183 -4.17 -11.05 10.26
CA ARG A 183 -5.14 -10.42 11.15
C ARG A 183 -4.69 -10.54 12.60
N GLU A 184 -4.23 -11.73 13.00
CA GLU A 184 -3.82 -12.01 14.38
C GLU A 184 -2.59 -11.21 14.80
N SER A 185 -1.62 -11.00 13.90
CA SER A 185 -0.40 -10.28 14.20
C SER A 185 -0.61 -8.83 14.66
N GLU A 186 -1.74 -8.20 14.34
CA GLU A 186 -2.03 -6.82 14.74
C GLU A 186 -2.66 -6.71 16.12
N TRP A 187 -3.16 -7.81 16.67
CA TRP A 187 -3.91 -7.81 17.92
C TRP A 187 -3.04 -8.07 19.15
N PHE A 188 -1.89 -8.73 18.99
CA PHE A 188 -1.01 -9.12 20.11
C PHE A 188 -0.32 -7.95 20.82
N GLU A 189 -0.11 -6.83 20.14
CA GLU A 189 0.58 -5.67 20.74
C GLU A 189 -0.30 -4.82 21.66
N VAL A 190 -1.62 -5.08 21.73
CA VAL A 190 -2.59 -4.23 22.46
C VAL A 190 -3.30 -4.99 23.57
N ASP A 191 -2.80 -6.16 23.96
CA ASP A 191 -3.50 -7.10 24.85
C ASP A 191 -3.62 -6.62 26.31
N GLU A 192 -2.82 -5.62 26.73
CA GLU A 192 -2.86 -5.09 28.09
C GLU A 192 -4.02 -4.10 28.35
N ASP A 193 -4.58 -3.47 27.29
CA ASP A 193 -5.70 -2.54 27.41
C ASP A 193 -6.84 -2.86 26.41
N ARG A 194 -7.74 -3.75 26.82
CA ARG A 194 -8.92 -4.14 26.03
C ARG A 194 -9.78 -2.96 25.59
N GLY A 195 -9.89 -1.92 26.43
CA GLY A 195 -10.65 -0.70 26.13
C GLY A 195 -10.03 0.10 24.98
N LEU A 196 -8.71 0.18 24.94
CA LEU A 196 -7.96 0.87 23.89
C LEU A 196 -8.09 0.12 22.55
N ALA A 197 -7.89 -1.20 22.57
CA ALA A 197 -8.04 -2.05 21.38
C ALA A 197 -9.44 -1.94 20.77
N ARG A 198 -10.47 -2.01 21.61
CA ARG A 198 -11.87 -1.83 21.19
C ARG A 198 -12.10 -0.46 20.55
N ARG A 199 -11.58 0.61 21.17
CA ARG A 199 -11.68 1.97 20.65
C ARG A 199 -11.04 2.08 19.26
N HIS A 200 -9.83 1.57 19.08
CA HIS A 200 -9.13 1.57 17.80
C HIS A 200 -9.93 0.84 16.72
N ARG A 201 -10.46 -0.35 17.03
CA ARG A 201 -11.31 -1.13 16.10
C ARG A 201 -12.53 -0.36 15.64
N VAL A 202 -13.28 0.22 16.56
CA VAL A 202 -14.49 1.00 16.24
C VAL A 202 -14.17 2.20 15.36
N TYR A 203 -13.15 3.00 15.73
CA TYR A 203 -12.79 4.17 14.95
C TYR A 203 -12.22 3.80 13.58
N LYS A 204 -11.38 2.76 13.46
CA LYS A 204 -10.90 2.25 12.17
C LYS A 204 -12.09 1.84 11.28
N ARG A 205 -13.05 1.13 11.83
CA ARG A 205 -14.24 0.71 11.07
C ARG A 205 -15.05 1.90 10.58
N LEU A 206 -15.26 2.89 11.41
CA LEU A 206 -15.99 4.11 11.05
C LEU A 206 -15.32 4.95 9.98
N LEU A 207 -13.98 4.98 9.96
CA LEU A 207 -13.21 5.87 9.06
C LEU A 207 -12.73 5.18 7.78
N PHE A 208 -12.56 3.84 7.79
CA PHE A 208 -12.00 3.11 6.66
C PHE A 208 -13.02 2.30 5.87
N ALA A 209 -14.25 2.16 6.38
CA ALA A 209 -15.31 1.47 5.67
C ALA A 209 -16.39 2.46 5.20
N PRO A 210 -16.93 2.29 3.98
CA PRO A 210 -17.97 3.18 3.44
C PRO A 210 -19.30 3.07 4.19
N ALA A 211 -19.54 1.94 4.86
CA ALA A 211 -20.71 1.71 5.69
C ALA A 211 -20.37 0.80 6.86
N VAL A 212 -21.05 1.02 7.98
CA VAL A 212 -20.88 0.21 9.20
C VAL A 212 -22.22 -0.39 9.57
N TYR A 213 -22.34 -1.70 9.46
CA TYR A 213 -23.49 -2.45 9.88
C TYR A 213 -23.36 -2.88 11.34
N ARG A 214 -24.48 -3.09 12.01
CA ARG A 214 -24.52 -3.50 13.43
C ARG A 214 -23.68 -4.75 13.70
N ASP A 215 -23.77 -5.74 12.84
CA ASP A 215 -23.01 -7.00 12.98
C ASP A 215 -21.50 -6.78 12.88
N CYS A 216 -21.05 -5.83 12.06
CA CYS A 216 -19.64 -5.45 11.99
C CYS A 216 -19.12 -4.84 13.29
N LEU A 217 -19.96 -4.08 14.01
CA LEU A 217 -19.61 -3.52 15.32
C LEU A 217 -19.53 -4.59 16.41
N LEU A 218 -20.38 -5.62 16.35
CA LEU A 218 -20.36 -6.75 17.29
C LEU A 218 -19.03 -7.51 17.19
N TYR A 219 -18.56 -7.81 15.98
CA TYR A 219 -17.28 -8.49 15.77
C TYR A 219 -16.06 -7.61 16.12
N THR A 220 -16.18 -6.29 16.01
CA THR A 220 -15.09 -5.36 16.33
C THR A 220 -15.08 -4.93 17.79
N SER A 221 -16.16 -5.17 18.54
CA SER A 221 -16.31 -4.68 19.91
C SER A 221 -16.20 -5.75 20.99
N ASP A 222 -15.90 -7.02 20.63
CA ASP A 222 -15.90 -8.17 21.56
C ASP A 222 -17.16 -8.25 22.43
N ALA A 223 -18.30 -7.88 21.85
CA ALA A 223 -19.59 -7.95 22.55
C ALA A 223 -19.94 -9.36 23.04
N ALA A 224 -19.21 -10.39 22.59
CA ALA A 224 -19.32 -11.73 23.12
C ALA A 224 -18.72 -11.88 24.53
N ASP A 225 -17.73 -11.05 24.91
CA ASP A 225 -17.14 -11.11 26.25
C ASP A 225 -17.99 -10.39 27.31
N ASP A 226 -18.83 -9.42 26.90
CA ASP A 226 -19.74 -8.73 27.81
C ASP A 226 -20.97 -9.60 28.21
N LEU A 227 -21.18 -10.73 27.52
CA LEU A 227 -22.28 -11.67 27.82
C LEU A 227 -21.89 -12.81 28.78
N ILE A 228 -20.63 -12.92 29.16
CA ILE A 228 -20.12 -13.95 30.09
C ILE A 228 -19.89 -13.36 31.50
N GLY A 229 -20.24 -12.10 31.71
CA GLY A 229 -20.12 -11.40 32.99
C GLY A 229 -21.43 -11.32 33.76
N VAL A 230 -22.14 -12.47 34.00
CA VAL A 230 -23.13 -12.62 35.03
C VAL A 230 -22.86 -13.89 35.82
#